data_8950c9f5ddba354d5e10f4a00375d055
#
_entry.id   8950c9f5ddba354d5e10f4a00375d055
#
_cell.length_a   1.000
_cell.length_b   1.000
_cell.length_c   1.000
_cell.angle_alpha   90.00
_cell.angle_beta   90.00
_cell.angle_gamma   90.00
#
_symmetry.space_group_name_H-M   'P 1'
#
loop_
_entity.id
_entity.type
_entity.pdbx_description
1 polymer ?
#
loop_
_entity_poly.entity_id
_entity_poly.type
_entity_poly.pdbx_seq_one_letter_code
_entity_poly.pdbx_strand_id
1 'polypeptide(L)' 'LVLVMKISEVKFRRQVVPGDQLILEAELLAQRRNTVTIKAKAYVENNVVTEAELMAAIVDREEPAK' A
#
# COMPACT_ATOMS: atom_id res chain seq x y z
N LEU A 1 -3.63 18.21 -7.97
CA LEU A 1 -3.73 17.12 -7.03
C LEU A 1 -2.37 16.58 -6.67
N VAL A 2 -2.06 16.62 -5.41
CA VAL A 2 -0.78 16.13 -4.93
C VAL A 2 -1.03 14.90 -4.07
N LEU A 3 -0.34 13.81 -4.36
CA LEU A 3 -0.50 12.59 -3.63
C LEU A 3 0.78 12.32 -2.85
N VAL A 4 0.68 12.27 -1.54
CA VAL A 4 1.82 11.97 -0.71
C VAL A 4 1.60 10.59 -0.13
N MET A 5 2.56 9.71 -0.30
CA MET A 5 2.43 8.36 0.15
C MET A 5 3.47 8.06 1.23
N LYS A 6 3.03 7.42 2.26
CA LYS A 6 3.89 7.08 3.35
C LYS A 6 3.71 5.62 3.68
N ILE A 7 4.80 4.91 3.82
CA ILE A 7 4.76 3.50 4.18
C ILE A 7 4.98 3.42 5.67
N SER A 8 3.95 2.96 6.37
CA SER A 8 4.02 2.91 7.83
C SER A 8 4.77 1.71 8.34
N GLU A 9 4.56 0.58 7.73
CA GLU A 9 5.14 -0.62 8.26
C GLU A 9 5.31 -1.65 7.17
N VAL A 10 6.45 -2.28 7.12
CA VAL A 10 6.71 -3.34 6.14
C VAL A 10 7.28 -4.52 6.90
N LYS A 11 6.68 -5.67 6.72
CA LYS A 11 7.16 -6.87 7.36
C LYS A 11 7.45 -7.92 6.31
N PHE A 12 8.65 -8.49 6.36
CA PHE A 12 9.03 -9.55 5.45
C PHE A 12 9.05 -10.84 6.24
N ARG A 13 8.22 -11.79 5.87
CA ARG A 13 8.13 -13.03 6.60
C ARG A 13 8.88 -14.15 5.93
N ARG A 14 9.10 -14.04 4.64
CA ARG A 14 9.72 -15.10 3.91
C ARG A 14 10.39 -14.56 2.68
N GLN A 15 11.45 -15.16 2.28
CA GLN A 15 12.17 -14.73 1.12
C GLN A 15 11.48 -15.25 -0.13
N VAL A 16 11.31 -14.42 -1.10
CA VAL A 16 10.70 -14.78 -2.36
C VAL A 16 11.83 -15.05 -3.34
N VAL A 17 11.76 -16.18 -4.03
CA VAL A 17 12.79 -16.53 -5.00
C VAL A 17 12.20 -16.51 -6.39
N PRO A 18 13.04 -16.43 -7.40
CA PRO A 18 12.57 -16.42 -8.78
C PRO A 18 11.75 -17.68 -9.05
N GLY A 19 10.68 -17.52 -9.76
CA GLY A 19 9.80 -18.64 -10.03
C GLY A 19 8.59 -18.69 -9.14
N ASP A 20 8.61 -17.99 -8.01
CA ASP A 20 7.45 -17.95 -7.14
C ASP A 20 6.39 -17.09 -7.79
N GLN A 21 5.16 -17.50 -7.65
CA GLN A 21 4.06 -16.74 -8.17
C GLN A 21 3.50 -15.91 -7.04
N LEU A 22 3.56 -14.62 -7.18
CA LEU A 22 3.08 -13.72 -6.15
C LEU A 22 1.65 -13.30 -6.41
N ILE A 23 0.85 -13.36 -5.39
CA ILE A 23 -0.50 -12.86 -5.46
C ILE A 23 -0.57 -11.67 -4.52
N LEU A 24 -0.95 -10.54 -5.05
CA LEU A 24 -1.03 -9.32 -4.26
C LEU A 24 -2.46 -9.03 -3.88
N GLU A 25 -2.64 -8.63 -2.64
CA GLU A 25 -3.95 -8.32 -2.15
C GLU A 25 -3.89 -7.00 -1.41
N ALA A 26 -4.82 -6.12 -1.67
CA ALA A 26 -4.87 -4.83 -1.03
C ALA A 26 -6.20 -4.66 -0.34
N GLU A 27 -6.16 -4.12 0.88
CA GLU A 27 -7.36 -3.95 1.64
C GLU A 27 -7.43 -2.53 2.14
N LEU A 28 -8.56 -1.88 1.98
CA LEU A 28 -8.73 -0.53 2.45
C LEU A 28 -9.09 -0.60 3.91
N LEU A 29 -8.22 -0.10 4.76
CA LEU A 29 -8.44 -0.13 6.18
C LEU A 29 -9.23 1.07 6.66
N ALA A 30 -8.93 2.23 6.15
CA ALA A 30 -9.60 3.44 6.59
C ALA A 30 -9.57 4.47 5.50
N GLN A 31 -10.60 5.26 5.43
CA GLN A 31 -10.66 6.33 4.46
C GLN A 31 -11.19 7.54 5.16
N ARG A 32 -10.41 8.60 5.15
CA ARG A 32 -10.84 9.83 5.73
C ARG A 32 -10.90 10.85 4.62
N ARG A 33 -11.20 12.05 4.99
CA ARG A 33 -11.38 13.07 4.01
C ARG A 33 -10.29 13.15 2.97
N ASN A 34 -9.07 13.25 3.42
CA ASN A 34 -7.96 13.37 2.49
C ASN A 34 -6.92 12.27 2.68
N THR A 35 -7.27 11.23 3.39
CA THR A 35 -6.30 10.20 3.72
C THR A 35 -6.88 8.82 3.54
N VAL A 36 -6.10 7.96 2.95
CA VAL A 36 -6.50 6.58 2.73
C VAL A 36 -5.43 5.67 3.30
N THR A 37 -5.83 4.70 4.08
CA THR A 37 -4.90 3.73 4.63
C THR A 37 -5.19 2.38 4.02
N ILE A 38 -4.19 1.77 3.43
CA ILE A 38 -4.32 0.52 2.72
C ILE A 38 -3.34 -0.48 3.27
N LYS A 39 -3.80 -1.70 3.46
CA LYS A 39 -2.93 -2.77 3.88
C LYS A 39 -2.73 -3.69 2.70
N ALA A 40 -1.49 -3.89 2.31
CA ALA A 40 -1.15 -4.72 1.17
C ALA A 40 -0.44 -5.97 1.66
N LYS A 41 -0.78 -7.09 1.07
CA LYS A 41 -0.16 -8.35 1.42
C LYS A 41 0.24 -9.07 0.14
N ALA A 42 1.37 -9.74 0.20
CA ALA A 42 1.81 -10.57 -0.90
C ALA A 42 1.85 -12.01 -0.42
N TYR A 43 1.33 -12.89 -1.24
CA TYR A 43 1.24 -14.31 -0.89
C TYR A 43 2.00 -15.16 -1.89
N VAL A 44 2.58 -16.23 -1.40
CA VAL A 44 3.16 -17.26 -2.25
C VAL A 44 2.59 -18.57 -1.72
N GLU A 45 1.88 -19.30 -2.55
CA GLU A 45 1.29 -20.57 -2.16
C GLU A 45 0.45 -20.44 -0.91
N ASN A 46 -0.38 -19.40 -0.89
CA ASN A 46 -1.29 -19.15 0.21
C ASN A 46 -0.63 -18.74 1.51
N ASN A 47 0.64 -18.45 1.48
CA ASN A 47 1.35 -17.99 2.66
C ASN A 47 1.73 -16.54 2.50
N VAL A 48 1.51 -15.76 3.53
CA VAL A 48 1.86 -14.35 3.49
C VAL A 48 3.37 -14.24 3.57
N VAL A 49 3.99 -13.65 2.57
CA VAL A 49 5.43 -13.47 2.57
C VAL A 49 5.81 -12.03 2.89
N THR A 50 4.94 -11.09 2.65
CA THR A 50 5.22 -9.69 2.90
C THR A 50 3.93 -8.98 3.25
N GLU A 51 4.00 -8.06 4.18
CA GLU A 51 2.87 -7.22 4.52
C GLU A 51 3.35 -5.79 4.58
N ALA A 52 2.56 -4.87 4.13
CA ALA A 52 2.91 -3.45 4.20
C ALA A 52 1.66 -2.64 4.46
N GLU A 53 1.81 -1.61 5.26
CA GLU A 53 0.72 -0.71 5.53
C GLU A 53 1.08 0.62 4.92
N LEU A 54 0.25 1.12 4.04
CA LEU A 54 0.52 2.33 3.31
C LEU A 54 -0.52 3.38 3.65
N MET A 55 -0.07 4.60 3.75
CA MET A 55 -0.96 5.70 3.98
C MET A 55 -0.75 6.71 2.86
N ALA A 56 -1.80 7.05 2.19
CA ALA A 56 -1.74 8.01 1.10
C ALA A 56 -2.57 9.23 1.45
N ALA A 57 -2.00 10.39 1.33
CA ALA A 57 -2.70 11.63 1.57
C ALA A 57 -2.92 12.31 0.24
N ILE A 58 -4.17 12.66 -0.04
CA ILE A 58 -4.51 13.31 -1.29
C ILE A 58 -4.74 14.76 -1.00
N VAL A 59 -3.92 15.60 -1.56
CA VAL A 59 -4.03 17.02 -1.37
C VAL A 59 -4.52 17.64 -2.66
N ASP A 60 -5.69 18.20 -2.60
CA ASP A 60 -6.26 18.79 -3.78
C ASP A 60 -5.72 20.20 -3.91
N ARG A 61 -4.72 20.39 -4.71
CA ARG A 61 -4.15 21.64 -4.90
C ARG A 61 -4.81 22.35 -6.01
N GLU A 62 -5.70 23.07 -5.77
CA GLU A 62 -6.30 23.81 -6.74
C GLU A 62 -5.43 24.84 -7.19
N GLU A 63 -4.78 24.72 -8.16
CA GLU A 63 -3.89 25.64 -8.67
C GLU A 63 -4.57 26.69 -9.33
N PRO A 64 -4.70 27.75 -8.81
CA PRO A 64 -5.37 28.78 -9.47
C PRO A 64 -4.59 29.11 -10.62
N ALA A 65 -4.56 28.95 -11.27
CA ALA A 65 -3.95 29.32 -12.26
C ALA A 65 -2.98 29.73 -12.45
N LYS A 66 -2.84 29.70 -12.48
CA LYS A 66 -2.07 29.87 -12.67
C LYS A 66 -2.05 30.38 -13.43
#